data_358356b26ca5b0816a2c79913d026b3e
#
_entry.id   358356b26ca5b0816a2c79913d026b3e
#
_cell.length_a   1.000
_cell.length_b   1.000
_cell.length_c   1.000
_cell.angle_alpha   90.00
_cell.angle_beta   90.00
_cell.angle_gamma   90.00
#
_symmetry.space_group_name_H-M   'P 1'
#
loop_
_entity.id
_entity.type
_entity.pdbx_description
1 polymer ?
#
loop_
_entity_poly.entity_id
_entity_poly.type
_entity_poly.pdbx_seq_one_letter_code
_entity_poly.pdbx_strand_id
1 'polypeptide(L)'
;ENNIFLNMQLFDVYPLFDVNIVKGKGCKVWDEKGQEYLDLYGGHAVISVGHAHPEYVSAISNQVATLGFYSNSVVNKLQQELAAKLGKASGYEDYYLFLINSGAEANENALKLASFTNGRTRILTLEKAFHGRTSLAVEATNNPKIIAPINANNHVTYLPINDLDAWEKEISKGDVCAVLLECIQGVGGIRMV
;
A
#
# COMPACT_ATOMS: atom_id res chain seq x y z
N GLU A 1 -4.14 46.58 -14.06
CA GLU A 1 -4.96 45.45 -13.65
C GLU A 1 -4.06 44.19 -13.66
N ASN A 2 -3.52 43.81 -12.48
CA ASN A 2 -2.72 42.61 -12.34
C ASN A 2 -3.69 41.43 -12.30
N ASN A 3 -3.89 40.76 -13.43
CA ASN A 3 -4.49 39.44 -13.47
C ASN A 3 -3.53 38.43 -12.79
N ILE A 4 -3.67 38.27 -11.50
CA ILE A 4 -3.06 37.15 -10.79
C ILE A 4 -3.90 35.93 -11.18
N PHE A 5 -3.49 35.23 -12.23
CA PHE A 5 -3.96 33.87 -12.47
C PHE A 5 -3.43 33.02 -11.31
N LEU A 6 -4.26 32.78 -10.31
CA LEU A 6 -4.01 31.78 -9.27
C LEU A 6 -4.05 30.41 -9.95
N ASN A 7 -2.91 29.91 -10.38
CA ASN A 7 -2.79 28.54 -10.85
C ASN A 7 -3.04 27.61 -9.67
N MET A 8 -3.86 26.59 -9.88
CA MET A 8 -4.02 25.49 -8.91
C MET A 8 -2.65 24.84 -8.68
N GLN A 9 -2.29 24.69 -7.41
CA GLN A 9 -1.03 24.05 -7.01
C GLN A 9 -1.32 22.68 -6.38
N LEU A 10 -0.32 21.79 -6.43
CA LEU A 10 -0.40 20.53 -5.71
C LEU A 10 -0.33 20.80 -4.19
N PHE A 11 -1.12 20.05 -3.44
CA PHE A 11 -1.05 20.11 -1.97
C PHE A 11 0.29 19.56 -1.49
N ASP A 12 1.00 20.32 -0.65
CA ASP A 12 2.30 19.96 -0.11
C ASP A 12 2.15 18.88 0.98
N VAL A 13 2.26 17.61 0.57
CA VAL A 13 2.09 16.43 1.45
C VAL A 13 3.42 15.76 1.76
N TYR A 14 4.40 15.90 0.86
CA TYR A 14 5.68 15.18 0.94
C TYR A 14 6.86 16.11 0.71
N PRO A 15 7.98 15.91 1.44
CA PRO A 15 9.24 16.51 1.03
C PRO A 15 9.65 15.95 -0.34
N LEU A 16 9.88 16.83 -1.31
CA LEU A 16 10.30 16.47 -2.66
C LEU A 16 11.82 16.65 -2.80
N PHE A 17 12.44 15.75 -3.55
CA PHE A 17 13.78 15.99 -4.09
C PHE A 17 13.66 16.89 -5.32
N ASP A 18 14.59 17.83 -5.50
CA ASP A 18 14.62 18.72 -6.65
C ASP A 18 15.23 18.01 -7.88
N VAL A 19 14.56 16.96 -8.32
CA VAL A 19 14.92 16.16 -9.49
C VAL A 19 13.65 15.78 -10.25
N ASN A 20 13.56 16.12 -11.53
CA ASN A 20 12.46 15.74 -12.40
C ASN A 20 12.84 14.53 -13.26
N ILE A 21 12.40 13.35 -12.88
CA ILE A 21 12.64 12.11 -13.62
C ILE A 21 11.63 12.00 -14.76
N VAL A 22 12.13 11.89 -16.00
CA VAL A 22 11.33 11.92 -17.23
C VAL A 22 11.41 10.65 -18.08
N LYS A 23 12.35 9.73 -17.76
CA LYS A 23 12.56 8.51 -18.54
C LYS A 23 13.03 7.38 -17.63
N GLY A 24 12.61 6.15 -17.93
CA GLY A 24 13.10 4.94 -17.26
C GLY A 24 13.27 3.78 -18.24
N LYS A 25 14.27 2.91 -17.99
CA LYS A 25 14.47 1.66 -18.71
C LYS A 25 15.19 0.65 -17.80
N GLY A 26 14.54 -0.48 -17.53
CA GLY A 26 15.07 -1.46 -16.57
C GLY A 26 15.26 -0.86 -15.19
N CYS A 27 16.47 -0.91 -14.65
CA CYS A 27 16.84 -0.32 -13.35
C CYS A 27 17.47 1.08 -13.47
N LYS A 28 17.34 1.76 -14.61
CA LYS A 28 17.89 3.08 -14.83
C LYS A 28 16.79 4.10 -15.09
N VAL A 29 17.01 5.33 -14.58
CA VAL A 29 16.15 6.48 -14.83
C VAL A 29 16.98 7.68 -15.25
N TRP A 30 16.36 8.65 -15.93
CA TRP A 30 17.00 9.87 -16.40
C TRP A 30 16.14 11.07 -16.04
N ASP A 31 16.80 12.13 -15.61
CA ASP A 31 16.16 13.41 -15.41
C ASP A 31 16.00 14.22 -16.72
N GLU A 32 15.37 15.36 -16.63
CA GLU A 32 15.15 16.28 -17.76
C GLU A 32 16.46 16.89 -18.33
N LYS A 33 17.55 16.83 -17.57
CA LYS A 33 18.87 17.26 -18.00
C LYS A 33 19.65 16.14 -18.68
N GLY A 34 19.08 14.93 -18.74
CA GLY A 34 19.71 13.73 -19.32
C GLY A 34 20.67 13.02 -18.38
N GLN A 35 20.74 13.40 -17.12
CA GLN A 35 21.57 12.70 -16.13
C GLN A 35 20.97 11.33 -15.83
N GLU A 36 21.79 10.29 -15.92
CA GLU A 36 21.41 8.90 -15.60
C GLU A 36 21.58 8.63 -14.10
N TYR A 37 20.63 7.90 -13.54
CA TYR A 37 20.64 7.40 -12.18
C TYR A 37 20.35 5.90 -12.16
N LEU A 38 20.98 5.16 -11.24
CA LEU A 38 20.60 3.80 -10.90
C LEU A 38 19.41 3.85 -9.94
N ASP A 39 18.29 3.31 -10.35
CA ASP A 39 17.08 3.26 -9.53
C ASP A 39 17.07 2.01 -8.64
N LEU A 40 17.45 2.17 -7.38
CA LEU A 40 17.35 1.15 -6.32
C LEU A 40 16.06 1.28 -5.51
N TYR A 41 15.21 2.23 -5.87
CA TYR A 41 13.97 2.53 -5.16
C TYR A 41 12.72 1.92 -5.84
N GLY A 42 12.74 1.87 -7.18
CA GLY A 42 11.66 1.30 -7.98
C GLY A 42 10.30 1.95 -7.78
N GLY A 43 10.26 3.25 -7.42
CA GLY A 43 9.02 3.97 -7.14
C GLY A 43 8.22 3.30 -6.00
N HIS A 44 8.74 3.25 -4.79
CA HIS A 44 8.19 2.49 -3.65
C HIS A 44 8.06 0.98 -3.94
N ALA A 45 9.05 0.40 -4.66
CA ALA A 45 9.06 -1.00 -5.08
C ALA A 45 7.88 -1.42 -5.99
N VAL A 46 7.20 -0.48 -6.63
CA VAL A 46 6.04 -0.75 -7.51
C VAL A 46 6.48 -1.30 -8.87
N ILE A 47 7.61 -0.81 -9.40
CA ILE A 47 8.12 -1.21 -10.72
C ILE A 47 9.04 -2.45 -10.61
N SER A 48 8.51 -3.55 -10.12
CA SER A 48 9.27 -4.78 -9.85
C SER A 48 9.85 -5.45 -11.09
N VAL A 49 9.26 -5.27 -12.27
CA VAL A 49 9.76 -5.81 -13.56
C VAL A 49 10.72 -4.86 -14.27
N GLY A 50 11.01 -3.70 -13.69
CA GLY A 50 11.81 -2.64 -14.30
C GLY A 50 11.00 -1.67 -15.16
N HIS A 51 11.54 -0.45 -15.31
CA HIS A 51 10.91 0.61 -16.10
C HIS A 51 10.80 0.22 -17.58
N ALA A 52 9.67 0.53 -18.19
CA ALA A 52 9.39 0.34 -19.61
C ALA A 52 9.64 -1.11 -20.11
N HIS A 53 9.32 -2.11 -19.28
CA HIS A 53 9.40 -3.51 -19.70
C HIS A 53 8.49 -3.74 -20.92
N PRO A 54 9.01 -4.28 -22.04
CA PRO A 54 8.28 -4.30 -23.31
C PRO A 54 6.97 -5.09 -23.26
N GLU A 55 6.93 -6.22 -22.58
CA GLU A 55 5.69 -7.01 -22.44
C GLU A 55 4.65 -6.28 -21.59
N TYR A 56 5.08 -5.61 -20.50
CA TYR A 56 4.20 -4.81 -19.68
C TYR A 56 3.60 -3.64 -20.46
N VAL A 57 4.45 -2.90 -21.18
CA VAL A 57 4.01 -1.77 -22.02
C VAL A 57 3.03 -2.26 -23.10
N SER A 58 3.34 -3.35 -23.80
CA SER A 58 2.48 -3.92 -24.83
C SER A 58 1.12 -4.36 -24.27
N ALA A 59 1.12 -5.08 -23.14
CA ALA A 59 -0.11 -5.57 -22.52
C ALA A 59 -1.04 -4.41 -22.11
N ILE A 60 -0.50 -3.37 -21.45
CA ILE A 60 -1.29 -2.21 -21.03
C ILE A 60 -1.79 -1.42 -22.23
N SER A 61 -0.92 -1.14 -23.23
CA SER A 61 -1.30 -0.37 -24.43
C SER A 61 -2.40 -1.06 -25.23
N ASN A 62 -2.27 -2.38 -25.43
CA ASN A 62 -3.29 -3.15 -26.15
C ASN A 62 -4.62 -3.19 -25.40
N GLN A 63 -4.58 -3.37 -24.08
CA GLN A 63 -5.80 -3.40 -23.27
C GLN A 63 -6.51 -2.05 -23.27
N VAL A 64 -5.78 -0.95 -23.10
CA VAL A 64 -6.35 0.41 -23.12
C VAL A 64 -6.91 0.74 -24.50
N ALA A 65 -6.25 0.31 -25.59
CA ALA A 65 -6.74 0.50 -26.95
C ALA A 65 -8.03 -0.30 -27.25
N THR A 66 -8.26 -1.41 -26.54
CA THR A 66 -9.45 -2.26 -26.73
C THR A 66 -10.58 -1.88 -25.78
N LEU A 67 -10.29 -1.84 -24.48
CA LEU A 67 -11.24 -1.51 -23.41
C LEU A 67 -10.47 -1.15 -22.15
N GLY A 68 -10.32 0.15 -21.87
CA GLY A 68 -9.57 0.64 -20.71
C GLY A 68 -10.28 0.43 -19.37
N PHE A 69 -11.60 0.53 -19.38
CA PHE A 69 -12.43 0.33 -18.18
C PHE A 69 -13.85 -0.08 -18.54
N TYR A 70 -14.46 -0.89 -17.70
CA TYR A 70 -15.89 -1.12 -17.64
C TYR A 70 -16.34 -1.38 -16.19
N SER A 71 -17.64 -1.46 -15.97
CA SER A 71 -18.23 -1.63 -14.63
C SER A 71 -17.89 -3.00 -14.01
N ASN A 72 -17.69 -3.01 -12.69
CA ASN A 72 -17.63 -4.25 -11.89
C ASN A 72 -18.98 -4.97 -11.78
N SER A 73 -20.06 -4.45 -12.39
CA SER A 73 -21.37 -5.09 -12.44
C SER A 73 -21.47 -6.21 -13.48
N VAL A 74 -20.41 -6.43 -14.25
CA VAL A 74 -20.35 -7.49 -15.27
C VAL A 74 -19.13 -8.38 -15.06
N VAL A 75 -19.19 -9.59 -15.62
CA VAL A 75 -18.09 -10.54 -15.55
C VAL A 75 -16.84 -9.98 -16.25
N ASN A 76 -15.73 -9.96 -15.56
CA ASN A 76 -14.42 -9.61 -16.11
C ASN A 76 -13.52 -10.85 -16.11
N LYS A 77 -13.30 -11.42 -17.28
CA LYS A 77 -12.48 -12.64 -17.45
C LYS A 77 -11.03 -12.43 -17.04
N LEU A 78 -10.46 -11.24 -17.26
CA LEU A 78 -9.07 -10.93 -16.85
C LEU A 78 -8.90 -10.99 -15.34
N GLN A 79 -9.91 -10.53 -14.57
CA GLN A 79 -9.88 -10.66 -13.10
C GLN A 79 -9.96 -12.12 -12.65
N GLN A 80 -10.77 -12.93 -13.31
CA GLN A 80 -10.88 -14.38 -13.02
C GLN A 80 -9.57 -15.10 -13.34
N GLU A 81 -8.94 -14.81 -14.48
CA GLU A 81 -7.64 -15.36 -14.86
C GLU A 81 -6.53 -14.92 -13.88
N LEU A 82 -6.54 -13.66 -13.45
CA LEU A 82 -5.61 -13.16 -12.45
C LEU A 82 -5.78 -13.93 -11.13
N ALA A 83 -7.01 -14.11 -10.65
CA ALA A 83 -7.28 -14.85 -9.41
C ALA A 83 -6.73 -16.29 -9.50
N ALA A 84 -7.00 -16.99 -10.60
CA ALA A 84 -6.52 -18.36 -10.81
C ALA A 84 -4.98 -18.44 -10.88
N LYS A 85 -4.34 -17.51 -11.63
CA LYS A 85 -2.87 -17.46 -11.75
C LYS A 85 -2.20 -17.11 -10.43
N LEU A 86 -2.75 -16.15 -9.70
CA LEU A 86 -2.21 -15.70 -8.41
C LEU A 86 -2.37 -16.79 -7.35
N GLY A 87 -3.53 -17.44 -7.27
CA GLY A 87 -3.78 -18.57 -6.37
C GLY A 87 -2.74 -19.68 -6.60
N LYS A 88 -2.56 -20.10 -7.86
CA LYS A 88 -1.58 -21.12 -8.23
C LYS A 88 -0.14 -20.70 -7.89
N ALA A 89 0.24 -19.45 -8.19
CA ALA A 89 1.60 -18.97 -7.96
C ALA A 89 1.94 -18.81 -6.47
N SER A 90 0.96 -18.47 -5.64
CA SER A 90 1.12 -18.30 -4.20
C SER A 90 0.91 -19.58 -3.38
N GLY A 91 0.29 -20.62 -3.96
CA GLY A 91 -0.14 -21.82 -3.24
C GLY A 91 -1.43 -21.64 -2.42
N TYR A 92 -2.16 -20.54 -2.64
CA TYR A 92 -3.43 -20.23 -1.96
C TYR A 92 -4.60 -20.32 -2.91
N GLU A 93 -4.77 -21.44 -3.60
CA GLU A 93 -5.81 -21.65 -4.61
C GLU A 93 -7.23 -21.62 -4.01
N ASP A 94 -7.37 -21.94 -2.72
CA ASP A 94 -8.65 -21.93 -1.98
C ASP A 94 -9.04 -20.54 -1.45
N TYR A 95 -8.20 -19.50 -1.68
CA TYR A 95 -8.48 -18.15 -1.22
C TYR A 95 -9.23 -17.33 -2.27
N TYR A 96 -9.95 -16.31 -1.81
CA TYR A 96 -10.62 -15.36 -2.68
C TYR A 96 -9.77 -14.12 -2.88
N LEU A 97 -9.69 -13.64 -4.12
CA LEU A 97 -9.03 -12.38 -4.47
C LEU A 97 -10.04 -11.23 -4.44
N PHE A 98 -9.73 -10.20 -3.67
CA PHE A 98 -10.44 -8.93 -3.69
C PHE A 98 -9.51 -7.81 -4.18
N LEU A 99 -9.83 -7.24 -5.33
CA LEU A 99 -9.04 -6.17 -5.96
C LEU A 99 -9.47 -4.81 -5.45
N ILE A 100 -8.50 -3.99 -5.07
CA ILE A 100 -8.67 -2.64 -4.52
C ILE A 100 -7.62 -1.70 -5.12
N ASN A 101 -7.66 -0.39 -4.81
CA ASN A 101 -6.83 0.61 -5.47
C ASN A 101 -5.52 0.91 -4.75
N SER A 102 -5.40 0.57 -3.47
CA SER A 102 -4.21 0.88 -2.66
C SER A 102 -3.97 -0.12 -1.55
N GLY A 103 -2.73 -0.16 -1.01
CA GLY A 103 -2.41 -0.93 0.18
C GLY A 103 -3.20 -0.49 1.42
N ALA A 104 -3.49 0.81 1.55
CA ALA A 104 -4.34 1.31 2.63
C ALA A 104 -5.75 0.72 2.55
N GLU A 105 -6.38 0.69 1.36
CA GLU A 105 -7.69 0.05 1.16
C GLU A 105 -7.65 -1.46 1.41
N ALA A 106 -6.54 -2.13 1.07
CA ALA A 106 -6.36 -3.55 1.38
C ALA A 106 -6.40 -3.79 2.89
N ASN A 107 -5.64 -3.01 3.65
CA ASN A 107 -5.60 -3.10 5.11
C ASN A 107 -6.98 -2.78 5.72
N GLU A 108 -7.65 -1.72 5.27
CA GLU A 108 -9.01 -1.38 5.73
C GLU A 108 -9.99 -2.54 5.53
N ASN A 109 -9.98 -3.15 4.35
CA ASN A 109 -10.91 -4.24 4.06
C ASN A 109 -10.54 -5.54 4.79
N ALA A 110 -9.26 -5.85 4.96
CA ALA A 110 -8.82 -6.99 5.75
C ALA A 110 -9.23 -6.86 7.22
N LEU A 111 -9.01 -5.70 7.83
CA LEU A 111 -9.40 -5.41 9.21
C LEU A 111 -10.91 -5.43 9.39
N LYS A 112 -11.66 -4.85 8.45
CA LYS A 112 -13.11 -4.91 8.43
C LYS A 112 -13.64 -6.34 8.35
N LEU A 113 -13.05 -7.17 7.49
CA LEU A 113 -13.42 -8.58 7.36
C LEU A 113 -13.13 -9.37 8.64
N ALA A 114 -11.97 -9.15 9.27
CA ALA A 114 -11.62 -9.76 10.55
C ALA A 114 -12.66 -9.39 11.64
N SER A 115 -13.04 -8.12 11.71
CA SER A 115 -14.04 -7.64 12.66
C SER A 115 -15.43 -8.23 12.41
N PHE A 116 -15.87 -8.38 11.16
CA PHE A 116 -17.10 -9.11 10.84
C PHE A 116 -17.07 -10.56 11.30
N THR A 117 -15.89 -11.20 11.19
CA THR A 117 -15.75 -12.62 11.52
C THR A 117 -15.80 -12.88 13.04
N ASN A 118 -15.21 -12.00 13.86
CA ASN A 118 -15.03 -12.24 15.29
C ASN A 118 -15.72 -11.23 16.21
N GLY A 119 -16.37 -10.19 15.67
CA GLY A 119 -17.09 -9.17 16.42
C GLY A 119 -16.21 -8.24 17.28
N ARG A 120 -14.89 -8.31 17.11
CA ARG A 120 -13.92 -7.53 17.92
C ARG A 120 -13.44 -6.29 17.16
N THR A 121 -12.81 -5.37 17.88
CA THR A 121 -12.36 -4.09 17.31
C THR A 121 -10.88 -3.78 17.58
N ARG A 122 -10.25 -4.43 18.56
CA ARG A 122 -8.88 -4.12 18.95
C ARG A 122 -7.86 -4.76 18.02
N ILE A 123 -6.94 -3.95 17.51
CA ILE A 123 -5.87 -4.33 16.59
C ILE A 123 -4.53 -4.23 17.31
N LEU A 124 -3.69 -5.23 17.14
CA LEU A 124 -2.29 -5.16 17.55
C LEU A 124 -1.41 -4.90 16.34
N THR A 125 -0.44 -4.02 16.49
CA THR A 125 0.56 -3.74 15.46
C THR A 125 1.89 -3.37 16.11
N LEU A 126 2.92 -3.17 15.30
CA LEU A 126 4.26 -2.83 15.78
C LEU A 126 4.43 -1.32 15.98
N GLU A 127 5.28 -0.95 16.93
CA GLU A 127 5.85 0.40 16.96
C GLU A 127 6.58 0.70 15.65
N LYS A 128 6.51 1.96 15.19
CA LYS A 128 7.06 2.43 13.90
C LYS A 128 6.45 1.77 12.67
N ALA A 129 5.29 1.10 12.80
CA ALA A 129 4.56 0.54 11.67
C ALA A 129 4.05 1.63 10.72
N PHE A 130 3.95 1.26 9.45
CA PHE A 130 3.27 2.04 8.42
C PHE A 130 2.29 1.16 7.64
N HIS A 131 1.00 1.44 7.77
CA HIS A 131 -0.06 0.63 7.13
C HIS A 131 -0.96 1.43 6.18
N GLY A 132 -0.77 2.72 6.08
CA GLY A 132 -1.52 3.60 5.19
C GLY A 132 -1.89 4.93 5.83
N ARG A 133 -2.71 5.71 5.11
CA ARG A 133 -3.13 7.06 5.51
C ARG A 133 -4.63 7.27 5.45
N THR A 134 -5.40 6.24 5.24
CA THR A 134 -6.85 6.22 5.36
C THR A 134 -7.26 5.94 6.81
N SER A 135 -8.53 5.94 7.12
CA SER A 135 -9.10 5.95 8.47
C SER A 135 -8.41 5.01 9.48
N LEU A 136 -8.65 3.71 9.39
CA LEU A 136 -8.09 2.72 10.33
C LEU A 136 -6.62 2.39 10.02
N ALA A 137 -6.24 2.44 8.75
CA ALA A 137 -4.87 2.23 8.33
C ALA A 137 -3.92 3.32 8.85
N VAL A 138 -4.37 4.58 8.95
CA VAL A 138 -3.57 5.65 9.56
C VAL A 138 -3.51 5.51 11.07
N GLU A 139 -4.59 5.07 11.70
CA GLU A 139 -4.55 4.75 13.14
C GLU A 139 -3.58 3.59 13.42
N ALA A 140 -3.46 2.60 12.52
CA ALA A 140 -2.48 1.53 12.64
C ALA A 140 -1.05 1.95 12.24
N THR A 141 -0.86 3.15 11.72
CA THR A 141 0.45 3.73 11.43
C THR A 141 0.98 4.48 12.64
N ASN A 142 2.09 4.02 13.22
CA ASN A 142 2.66 4.60 14.43
C ASN A 142 3.37 5.94 14.15
N ASN A 143 2.60 6.92 13.70
CA ASN A 143 3.09 8.29 13.45
C ASN A 143 2.02 9.33 13.86
N PRO A 144 2.09 9.87 15.07
CA PRO A 144 1.09 10.81 15.59
C PRO A 144 0.98 12.11 14.77
N LYS A 145 1.98 12.43 13.94
CA LYS A 145 1.94 13.65 13.11
C LYS A 145 0.92 13.58 11.96
N ILE A 146 0.49 12.38 11.58
CA ILE A 146 -0.44 12.17 10.46
C ILE A 146 -1.79 11.57 10.91
N ILE A 147 -1.95 11.29 12.20
CA ILE A 147 -3.22 10.82 12.78
C ILE A 147 -4.06 12.05 13.14
N ALA A 148 -5.09 12.31 12.36
CA ALA A 148 -6.03 13.37 12.66
C ALA A 148 -6.96 12.98 13.84
N PRO A 149 -7.56 13.94 14.59
CA PRO A 149 -8.47 13.62 15.69
C PRO A 149 -9.62 12.66 15.31
N ILE A 150 -10.11 12.75 14.09
CA ILE A 150 -11.15 11.84 13.55
C ILE A 150 -10.68 10.40 13.38
N ASN A 151 -9.37 10.17 13.32
CA ASN A 151 -8.76 8.85 13.15
C ASN A 151 -8.23 8.26 14.48
N ALA A 152 -8.25 9.01 15.55
CA ALA A 152 -7.76 8.60 16.88
C ALA A 152 -8.87 7.91 17.68
N ASN A 153 -9.25 6.70 17.28
CA ASN A 153 -10.39 5.96 17.85
C ASN A 153 -10.00 4.96 18.95
N ASN A 154 -8.70 4.82 19.25
CA ASN A 154 -8.15 3.90 20.27
C ASN A 154 -8.40 2.41 19.99
N HIS A 155 -8.53 2.03 18.73
CA HIS A 155 -8.64 0.62 18.31
C HIS A 155 -7.29 -0.08 18.27
N VAL A 156 -6.18 0.66 18.23
CA VAL A 156 -4.84 0.12 17.95
C VAL A 156 -3.96 0.15 19.18
N THR A 157 -3.33 -0.99 19.46
CA THR A 157 -2.26 -1.13 20.46
C THR A 157 -0.94 -1.40 19.72
N TYR A 158 0.06 -0.54 19.96
CA TYR A 158 1.40 -0.71 19.38
C TYR A 158 2.29 -1.48 20.34
N LEU A 159 3.02 -2.45 19.81
CA LEU A 159 3.91 -3.31 20.58
C LEU A 159 5.35 -3.22 20.05
N PRO A 160 6.34 -3.36 20.93
CA PRO A 160 7.74 -3.42 20.50
C PRO A 160 8.01 -4.59 19.57
N ILE A 161 8.92 -4.38 18.63
CA ILE A 161 9.39 -5.45 17.74
C ILE A 161 10.13 -6.53 18.54
N ASN A 162 9.84 -7.80 18.27
CA ASN A 162 10.48 -8.97 18.88
C ASN A 162 10.35 -9.09 20.44
N ASP A 163 9.41 -8.41 21.05
CA ASP A 163 9.06 -8.55 22.46
C ASP A 163 7.90 -9.54 22.62
N LEU A 164 8.22 -10.83 22.61
CA LEU A 164 7.23 -11.90 22.64
C LEU A 164 6.37 -11.87 23.92
N ASP A 165 6.94 -11.46 25.05
CA ASP A 165 6.22 -11.37 26.33
C ASP A 165 5.13 -10.30 26.26
N ALA A 166 5.42 -9.14 25.64
CA ALA A 166 4.44 -8.09 25.41
C ALA A 166 3.31 -8.58 24.49
N TRP A 167 3.64 -9.34 23.45
CA TRP A 167 2.66 -9.90 22.52
C TRP A 167 1.77 -10.93 23.21
N GLU A 168 2.34 -11.88 23.94
CA GLU A 168 1.60 -12.90 24.68
C GLU A 168 0.63 -12.27 25.68
N LYS A 169 1.09 -11.28 26.45
CA LYS A 169 0.28 -10.53 27.40
C LYS A 169 -0.93 -9.85 26.74
N GLU A 170 -0.74 -9.24 25.58
CA GLU A 170 -1.83 -8.53 24.88
C GLU A 170 -2.80 -9.50 24.19
N ILE A 171 -2.31 -10.57 23.59
CA ILE A 171 -3.13 -11.59 22.93
C ILE A 171 -3.97 -12.37 23.94
N SER A 172 -3.41 -12.69 25.11
CA SER A 172 -4.11 -13.46 26.16
C SER A 172 -5.33 -12.77 26.76
N LYS A 173 -5.51 -11.46 26.54
CA LYS A 173 -6.73 -10.74 26.93
C LYS A 173 -7.98 -11.20 26.17
N GLY A 174 -7.83 -11.88 25.03
CA GLY A 174 -8.91 -12.49 24.27
C GLY A 174 -9.81 -11.52 23.49
N ASP A 175 -9.49 -10.25 23.43
CA ASP A 175 -10.28 -9.18 22.78
C ASP A 175 -9.70 -8.69 21.44
N VAL A 176 -8.60 -9.31 20.98
CA VAL A 176 -7.91 -8.92 19.75
C VAL A 176 -8.74 -9.30 18.53
N CYS A 177 -9.01 -8.33 17.68
CA CYS A 177 -9.63 -8.50 16.37
C CYS A 177 -8.66 -9.06 15.34
N ALA A 178 -7.51 -8.42 15.24
CA ALA A 178 -6.48 -8.74 14.25
C ALA A 178 -5.09 -8.33 14.73
N VAL A 179 -4.09 -8.99 14.16
CA VAL A 179 -2.69 -8.59 14.23
C VAL A 179 -2.27 -8.13 12.84
N LEU A 180 -1.75 -6.90 12.73
CA LEU A 180 -1.31 -6.31 11.47
C LEU A 180 0.19 -6.04 11.53
N LEU A 181 0.97 -6.72 10.70
CA LEU A 181 2.42 -6.71 10.75
C LEU A 181 3.05 -6.41 9.38
N GLU A 182 4.20 -5.77 9.42
CA GLU A 182 5.19 -5.77 8.34
C GLU A 182 6.29 -6.76 8.72
N CYS A 183 6.57 -7.79 7.93
CA CYS A 183 7.69 -8.71 8.20
C CYS A 183 9.04 -7.98 8.13
N ILE A 184 9.11 -6.95 7.28
CA ILE A 184 10.21 -5.99 7.22
C ILE A 184 9.59 -4.60 7.20
N GLN A 185 9.81 -3.81 8.24
CA GLN A 185 9.31 -2.44 8.30
C GLN A 185 10.09 -1.56 7.33
N GLY A 186 9.45 -1.10 6.25
CA GLY A 186 10.08 -0.22 5.27
C GLY A 186 10.27 1.19 5.82
N VAL A 187 9.17 1.88 6.08
CA VAL A 187 9.15 3.27 6.61
C VAL A 187 9.75 3.35 8.01
N GLY A 188 9.59 2.33 8.82
CA GLY A 188 10.12 2.24 10.18
C GLY A 188 11.64 2.12 10.28
N GLY A 189 12.39 2.07 9.16
CA GLY A 189 13.85 2.06 9.11
C GLY A 189 14.46 0.68 8.87
N ILE A 190 13.84 -0.13 8.02
CA ILE A 190 14.30 -1.47 7.58
C ILE A 190 14.56 -2.38 8.79
N ARG A 191 13.55 -2.54 9.61
CA ARG A 191 13.59 -3.40 10.80
C ARG A 191 12.90 -4.72 10.51
N MET A 192 13.53 -5.81 10.88
CA MET A 192 13.00 -7.17 10.68
C MET A 192 12.29 -7.66 11.95
N VAL A 193 11.19 -8.35 11.75
CA VAL A 193 10.45 -9.09 12.79
C VAL A 193 11.06 -10.47 12.95
#